data_273e477313efd675206bdc1208ffb09d
#
_entry.id   273e477313efd675206bdc1208ffb09d
#
_cell.length_a   1.000
_cell.length_b   1.000
_cell.length_c   1.000
_cell.angle_alpha   90.00
_cell.angle_beta   90.00
_cell.angle_gamma   90.00
#
_symmetry.space_group_name_H-M   'P 1'
#
loop_
_entity.id
_entity.type
_entity.pdbx_description
1 polymer ?
#
loop_
_entity_poly.entity_id
_entity_poly.type
_entity_poly.pdbx_seq_one_letter_code
_entity_poly.pdbx_strand_id
1 'polypeptide(L)'
;VWQAISDVGTLASWFPGLTDSTVEGDVRTVTLGSGISLPERIITNDPLQRRLQYRIEGGPVRHHLGTVDVIDLDDGTCLAVYSTDAEPDVMALVVGAACGNALLELRRQFDDGERTY
;
A
#
# COMPACT_ATOMS: atom_id res chain seq x y z
N VAL A 1 -0.47 0.72 13.12
CA VAL A 1 0.01 0.74 11.72
C VAL A 1 -0.68 -0.34 10.88
N TRP A 2 -0.75 -1.56 11.37
CA TRP A 2 -1.42 -2.65 10.65
C TRP A 2 -2.89 -2.33 10.34
N GLN A 3 -3.63 -1.70 11.24
CA GLN A 3 -5.02 -1.34 10.99
C GLN A 3 -5.15 -0.37 9.80
N ALA A 4 -4.24 0.58 9.68
CA ALA A 4 -4.24 1.51 8.55
C ALA A 4 -3.97 0.80 7.22
N ILE A 5 -3.06 -0.16 7.21
CA ILE A 5 -2.69 -0.92 6.02
C ILE A 5 -3.78 -1.92 5.63
N SER A 6 -4.33 -2.64 6.62
CA SER A 6 -5.33 -3.69 6.37
C SER A 6 -6.71 -3.15 5.99
N ASP A 7 -7.01 -1.90 6.34
CA ASP A 7 -8.20 -1.21 5.86
C ASP A 7 -7.92 -0.68 4.45
N VAL A 8 -8.00 -1.59 3.48
CA VAL A 8 -7.49 -1.36 2.12
C VAL A 8 -8.20 -0.22 1.39
N GLY A 9 -9.42 0.11 1.77
CA GLY A 9 -10.17 1.23 1.17
C GLY A 9 -9.65 2.60 1.57
N THR A 10 -8.83 2.70 2.61
CA THR A 10 -8.29 3.97 3.11
C THR A 10 -6.90 4.30 2.56
N LEU A 11 -6.43 3.59 1.54
CA LEU A 11 -5.08 3.77 1.01
C LEU A 11 -4.77 5.22 0.64
N ALA A 12 -5.72 5.95 0.04
CA ALA A 12 -5.53 7.34 -0.35
C ALA A 12 -5.26 8.27 0.84
N SER A 13 -5.57 7.85 2.06
CA SER A 13 -5.30 8.65 3.27
C SER A 13 -3.84 8.70 3.65
N TRP A 14 -3.01 7.76 3.17
CA TRP A 14 -1.60 7.71 3.53
C TRP A 14 -0.66 7.47 2.33
N PHE A 15 -1.18 7.18 1.15
CA PHE A 15 -0.36 6.96 -0.05
C PHE A 15 -0.37 8.24 -0.90
N PRO A 16 0.75 9.01 -0.94
CA PRO A 16 0.81 10.25 -1.71
C PRO A 16 0.59 10.02 -3.19
N GLY A 17 -0.06 10.98 -3.85
CA GLY A 17 -0.35 10.89 -5.28
C GLY A 17 -1.69 10.24 -5.62
N LEU A 18 -2.37 9.62 -4.65
CA LEU A 18 -3.71 9.13 -4.81
C LEU A 18 -4.73 10.15 -4.33
N THR A 19 -5.76 10.39 -5.13
CA THR A 19 -6.87 11.28 -4.78
C THR A 19 -8.05 10.53 -4.22
N ASP A 20 -8.16 9.24 -4.49
CA ASP A 20 -9.25 8.41 -4.01
C ASP A 20 -8.84 6.92 -4.00
N SER A 21 -9.50 6.17 -3.13
CA SER A 21 -9.42 4.72 -3.08
C SER A 21 -10.74 4.15 -2.59
N THR A 22 -11.28 3.19 -3.34
CA THR A 22 -12.55 2.53 -3.01
C THR A 22 -12.38 1.03 -3.09
N VAL A 23 -13.24 0.29 -2.39
CA VAL A 23 -13.19 -1.18 -2.36
C VAL A 23 -14.56 -1.74 -2.68
N GLU A 24 -14.57 -2.73 -3.55
CA GLU A 24 -15.75 -3.56 -3.81
C GLU A 24 -15.29 -5.02 -3.87
N GLY A 25 -15.70 -5.81 -2.90
CA GLY A 25 -15.22 -7.18 -2.76
C GLY A 25 -13.72 -7.22 -2.48
N ASP A 26 -12.98 -7.93 -3.32
CA ASP A 26 -11.53 -8.04 -3.24
C ASP A 26 -10.79 -7.10 -4.21
N VAL A 27 -11.52 -6.17 -4.83
CA VAL A 27 -10.94 -5.20 -5.77
C VAL A 27 -10.93 -3.82 -5.13
N ARG A 28 -9.74 -3.25 -5.04
CA ARG A 28 -9.54 -1.85 -4.67
C ARG A 28 -9.29 -1.05 -5.94
N THR A 29 -10.04 0.04 -6.13
CA THR A 29 -9.80 0.97 -7.23
C THR A 29 -9.12 2.19 -6.67
N VAL A 30 -7.93 2.50 -7.18
CA VAL A 30 -7.16 3.69 -6.80
C VAL A 30 -7.24 4.71 -7.93
N THR A 31 -7.36 5.99 -7.58
CA THR A 31 -7.38 7.09 -8.54
C THR A 31 -6.14 7.94 -8.30
N LEU A 32 -5.36 8.12 -9.36
CA LEU A 32 -4.15 8.94 -9.33
C LEU A 32 -4.50 10.42 -9.45
N GLY A 33 -3.57 11.29 -9.08
CA GLY A 33 -3.73 12.73 -9.24
C GLY A 33 -3.95 13.16 -10.69
N SER A 34 -3.53 12.36 -11.66
CA SER A 34 -3.80 12.57 -13.09
C SER A 34 -5.24 12.28 -13.49
N GLY A 35 -6.05 11.69 -12.62
CA GLY A 35 -7.41 11.24 -12.90
C GLY A 35 -7.52 9.81 -13.41
N ILE A 36 -6.39 9.13 -13.63
CA ILE A 36 -6.38 7.72 -14.04
C ILE A 36 -6.74 6.84 -12.86
N SER A 37 -7.66 5.89 -13.07
CA SER A 37 -8.02 4.89 -12.07
C SER A 37 -7.44 3.54 -12.46
N LEU A 38 -6.93 2.81 -11.46
CA LEU A 38 -6.36 1.48 -11.64
C LEU A 38 -7.01 0.50 -10.67
N PRO A 39 -7.42 -0.69 -11.14
CA PRO A 39 -7.88 -1.73 -10.24
C PRO A 39 -6.71 -2.49 -9.63
N GLU A 40 -6.85 -2.80 -8.35
CA GLU A 40 -5.90 -3.62 -7.60
C GLU A 40 -6.66 -4.76 -6.94
N ARG A 41 -6.22 -5.98 -7.19
CA ARG A 41 -6.83 -7.14 -6.54
C ARG A 41 -6.13 -7.43 -5.23
N ILE A 42 -6.89 -7.50 -4.16
CA ILE A 42 -6.37 -7.90 -2.85
C ILE A 42 -6.23 -9.42 -2.84
N ILE A 43 -5.02 -9.90 -2.64
CA ILE A 43 -4.68 -11.33 -2.69
C ILE A 43 -4.58 -11.89 -1.28
N THR A 44 -3.92 -11.18 -0.39
CA THR A 44 -3.71 -11.57 1.01
C THR A 44 -4.02 -10.38 1.90
N ASN A 45 -4.83 -10.61 2.92
CA ASN A 45 -5.03 -9.67 4.01
C ASN A 45 -5.11 -10.49 5.29
N ASP A 46 -3.95 -10.83 5.83
CA ASP A 46 -3.80 -11.78 6.92
C ASP A 46 -3.47 -11.04 8.22
N PRO A 47 -4.43 -10.90 9.15
CA PRO A 47 -4.19 -10.19 10.40
C PRO A 47 -3.28 -10.95 11.37
N LEU A 48 -3.14 -12.26 11.20
CA LEU A 48 -2.28 -13.06 12.06
C LEU A 48 -0.80 -12.84 11.74
N GLN A 49 -0.45 -12.89 10.45
CA GLN A 49 0.90 -12.60 9.98
C GLN A 49 1.15 -11.11 9.77
N ARG A 50 0.11 -10.31 9.75
CA ARG A 50 0.14 -8.88 9.42
C ARG A 50 0.77 -8.66 8.06
N ARG A 51 0.23 -9.35 7.07
CA ARG A 51 0.68 -9.27 5.68
C ARG A 51 -0.47 -8.88 4.77
N LEU A 52 -0.26 -7.84 3.98
CA LEU A 52 -1.14 -7.44 2.89
C LEU A 52 -0.43 -7.67 1.57
N GLN A 53 -1.10 -8.35 0.64
CA GLN A 53 -0.60 -8.48 -0.73
C GLN A 53 -1.69 -8.09 -1.71
N TYR A 54 -1.29 -7.41 -2.77
CA TYR A 54 -2.21 -6.99 -3.83
C TYR A 54 -1.50 -7.00 -5.17
N ARG A 55 -2.29 -7.00 -6.23
CA ARG A 55 -1.80 -6.98 -7.61
C ARG A 55 -2.49 -5.88 -8.37
N ILE A 56 -1.71 -5.00 -9.01
CA ILE A 56 -2.23 -4.02 -9.96
C ILE A 56 -2.66 -4.79 -11.22
N GLU A 57 -3.91 -4.60 -11.66
CA GLU A 57 -4.46 -5.25 -12.83
C GLU A 57 -4.65 -4.20 -13.94
N GLY A 58 -3.76 -4.22 -14.94
CA GLY A 58 -3.84 -3.31 -16.08
C GLY A 58 -2.79 -2.21 -16.07
N GLY A 59 -2.97 -1.22 -16.93
CA GLY A 59 -2.00 -0.15 -17.12
C GLY A 59 -0.71 -0.66 -17.77
N PRO A 60 0.43 0.00 -17.52
CA PRO A 60 1.72 -0.36 -18.13
C PRO A 60 2.40 -1.57 -17.47
N VAL A 61 1.73 -2.22 -16.51
CA VAL A 61 2.30 -3.32 -15.71
C VAL A 61 1.80 -4.65 -16.26
N ARG A 62 2.73 -5.56 -16.66
CA ARG A 62 2.37 -6.91 -17.09
C ARG A 62 2.16 -7.84 -15.92
N HIS A 63 3.07 -7.77 -14.95
CA HIS A 63 2.99 -8.52 -13.69
C HIS A 63 3.29 -7.60 -12.55
N HIS A 64 2.60 -7.78 -11.44
CA HIS A 64 2.79 -6.98 -10.25
C HIS A 64 2.40 -7.78 -9.01
N LEU A 65 3.20 -7.65 -7.97
CA LEU A 65 2.84 -8.07 -6.62
C LEU A 65 3.40 -7.05 -5.63
N GLY A 66 2.50 -6.39 -4.91
CA GLY A 66 2.86 -5.54 -3.77
C GLY A 66 2.68 -6.34 -2.49
N THR A 67 3.65 -6.25 -1.59
CA THR A 67 3.59 -6.92 -0.29
C THR A 67 3.95 -5.90 0.79
N VAL A 68 3.08 -5.79 1.79
CA VAL A 68 3.35 -4.99 2.99
C VAL A 68 3.34 -5.93 4.19
N ASP A 69 4.44 -5.98 4.90
CA ASP A 69 4.57 -6.69 6.16
C ASP A 69 4.73 -5.70 7.30
N VAL A 70 4.03 -5.95 8.41
CA VAL A 70 4.19 -5.17 9.64
C VAL A 70 4.73 -6.10 10.72
N ILE A 71 5.91 -5.75 11.23
CA ILE A 71 6.64 -6.54 12.22
C ILE A 71 6.63 -5.78 13.54
N ASP A 72 6.07 -6.42 14.59
CA ASP A 72 6.09 -5.86 15.94
C ASP A 72 7.51 -5.96 16.50
N LEU A 73 8.04 -4.86 17.03
CA LEU A 73 9.37 -4.83 17.63
C LEU A 73 9.35 -4.96 19.16
N ASP A 74 8.18 -5.24 19.75
CA ASP A 74 7.97 -5.50 21.18
C ASP A 74 8.30 -4.32 22.13
N ASP A 75 8.50 -3.13 21.58
CA ASP A 75 8.80 -1.91 22.34
C ASP A 75 7.76 -0.79 22.13
N GLY A 76 6.60 -1.14 21.58
CA GLY A 76 5.57 -0.17 21.21
C GLY A 76 5.76 0.40 19.81
N THR A 77 6.79 -0.03 19.08
CA THR A 77 7.04 0.34 17.69
C THR A 77 6.91 -0.87 16.76
N CYS A 78 6.87 -0.60 15.48
CA CYS A 78 6.84 -1.63 14.45
C CYS A 78 7.73 -1.27 13.27
N LEU A 79 8.07 -2.29 12.49
CA LEU A 79 8.75 -2.13 11.21
C LEU A 79 7.76 -2.47 10.09
N ALA A 80 7.51 -1.51 9.20
CA ALA A 80 6.73 -1.74 8.00
C ALA A 80 7.67 -1.94 6.81
N VAL A 81 7.51 -3.07 6.13
CA VAL A 81 8.31 -3.41 4.94
C VAL A 81 7.38 -3.47 3.74
N TYR A 82 7.66 -2.68 2.73
CA TYR A 82 6.86 -2.60 1.51
C TYR A 82 7.70 -3.08 0.34
N SER A 83 7.36 -4.23 -0.22
CA SER A 83 8.07 -4.85 -1.33
C SER A 83 7.25 -4.78 -2.61
N THR A 84 7.91 -4.56 -3.73
CA THR A 84 7.28 -4.51 -5.05
C THR A 84 8.02 -5.42 -6.01
N ASP A 85 7.27 -6.35 -6.60
CA ASP A 85 7.71 -7.14 -7.75
C ASP A 85 6.88 -6.69 -8.95
N ALA A 86 7.52 -6.31 -10.05
CA ALA A 86 6.80 -5.83 -11.21
C ALA A 86 7.58 -6.08 -12.50
N GLU A 87 6.84 -6.23 -13.59
CA GLU A 87 7.35 -6.29 -14.96
C GLU A 87 6.57 -5.30 -15.84
N PRO A 88 7.24 -4.54 -16.69
CA PRO A 88 8.70 -4.52 -16.95
C PRO A 88 9.50 -3.89 -15.80
N ASP A 89 10.82 -4.09 -15.80
CA ASP A 89 11.71 -3.68 -14.70
C ASP A 89 11.58 -2.19 -14.34
N VAL A 90 11.38 -1.32 -15.33
CA VAL A 90 11.19 0.11 -15.10
C VAL A 90 10.00 0.38 -14.20
N MET A 91 8.96 -0.45 -14.27
CA MET A 91 7.77 -0.29 -13.42
C MET A 91 8.07 -0.68 -11.98
N ALA A 92 8.97 -1.63 -11.75
CA ALA A 92 9.42 -1.93 -10.39
C ALA A 92 10.10 -0.72 -9.74
N LEU A 93 10.89 0.03 -10.49
CA LEU A 93 11.53 1.25 -10.01
C LEU A 93 10.51 2.35 -9.74
N VAL A 94 9.58 2.59 -10.66
CA VAL A 94 8.56 3.64 -10.54
C VAL A 94 7.63 3.37 -9.35
N VAL A 95 7.08 2.16 -9.29
CA VAL A 95 6.15 1.77 -8.21
C VAL A 95 6.90 1.68 -6.88
N GLY A 96 8.11 1.15 -6.86
CA GLY A 96 8.93 1.07 -5.66
C GLY A 96 9.22 2.44 -5.07
N ALA A 97 9.52 3.44 -5.89
CA ALA A 97 9.73 4.81 -5.43
C ALA A 97 8.46 5.39 -4.80
N ALA A 98 7.31 5.16 -5.42
CA ALA A 98 6.02 5.59 -4.87
C ALA A 98 5.73 4.93 -3.51
N CYS A 99 6.02 3.63 -3.37
CA CYS A 99 5.86 2.90 -2.12
C CYS A 99 6.78 3.43 -1.02
N GLY A 100 8.02 3.80 -1.37
CA GLY A 100 8.95 4.43 -0.42
C GLY A 100 8.42 5.76 0.11
N ASN A 101 7.88 6.59 -0.76
CA ASN A 101 7.24 7.85 -0.35
C ASN A 101 6.01 7.60 0.53
N ALA A 102 5.24 6.56 0.23
CA ALA A 102 4.08 6.20 1.04
C ALA A 102 4.48 5.78 2.45
N LEU A 103 5.57 5.02 2.60
CA LEU A 103 6.08 4.63 3.91
C LEU A 103 6.52 5.85 4.73
N LEU A 104 7.16 6.84 4.11
CA LEU A 104 7.55 8.08 4.79
C LEU A 104 6.32 8.83 5.30
N GLU A 105 5.27 8.94 4.51
CA GLU A 105 4.03 9.61 4.92
C GLU A 105 3.32 8.82 6.03
N LEU A 106 3.26 7.51 5.93
CA LEU A 106 2.67 6.66 6.96
C LEU A 106 3.41 6.84 8.30
N ARG A 107 4.74 6.81 8.26
CA ARG A 107 5.58 7.06 9.42
C ARG A 107 5.30 8.42 10.03
N ARG A 108 5.22 9.47 9.20
CA ARG A 108 4.92 10.82 9.67
C ARG A 108 3.59 10.87 10.42
N GLN A 109 2.54 10.24 9.87
CA GLN A 109 1.22 10.24 10.50
C GLN A 109 1.24 9.63 11.90
N PHE A 110 1.96 8.54 12.09
CA PHE A 110 2.03 7.87 13.38
C PHE A 110 3.02 8.55 14.35
N ASP A 111 4.20 8.94 13.88
CA ASP A 111 5.22 9.58 14.72
C ASP A 111 4.77 10.98 15.17
N ASP A 112 4.01 11.70 14.32
CA ASP A 112 3.51 13.05 14.65
C ASP A 112 2.20 13.00 15.45
N GLY A 113 1.68 11.80 15.76
CA GLY A 113 0.48 11.65 16.57
C GLY A 113 -0.85 11.87 15.83
N GLU A 114 -0.85 11.92 14.50
CA GLU A 114 -2.10 12.04 13.72
C GLU A 114 -2.94 10.77 13.81
N ARG A 115 -2.29 9.60 14.06
CA ARG A 115 -2.93 8.31 14.23
C ARG A 115 -2.47 7.65 15.51
N THR A 116 -3.32 6.76 16.06
CA THR A 116 -2.96 5.90 17.19
C THR A 116 -2.59 4.52 16.71
N TYR A 117 -1.68 3.89 17.44
CA TYR A 117 -1.22 2.52 17.12
C TYR A 117 -2.27 1.43 17.49
#